data_a5d3e5320f84d0db3a3c99fb9bea24a6
#
_entry.id   a5d3e5320f84d0db3a3c99fb9bea24a6
#
_cell.length_a   1.000
_cell.length_b   1.000
_cell.length_c   1.000
_cell.angle_alpha   90.00
_cell.angle_beta   90.00
_cell.angle_gamma   90.00
#
_symmetry.space_group_name_H-M   'P 1'
#
loop_
_entity.id
_entity.type
_entity.pdbx_description
1 polymer ?
#
loop_
_entity_poly.entity_id
_entity_poly.type
_entity_poly.pdbx_seq_one_letter_code
_entity_poly.pdbx_strand_id
1 'polypeptide(L)'
;MTAPFLRSRWVEAPDGVEDLDPARLAPGFRASGVACGLKAGGATDVGIVACDAPEVRSAMALTANAAAAAPVRLCRDQTDAAGIRAVAVNSGNANASTGEQGMRDAEAMRDAAADALDLEPGTVAVGETGVIGVQLDVESLLAGVRDAAGALSETGAADFTTAIMTTDRGPKQCTLRAGGVTVSAQAKGAGMIEPGFATMLCFVQTDAVVEDPDAALRGALAGSMERITVDGQMSTNDMVVLQASGGGGAPLPEGLLEAILLQLALEIVADGEGATRVGRAEAREARDPDEAERVARAIANSPLVKTALFGRDPNWGRIAQAAGMALAGEELHELGAQDIGTELGSDVPEAELSVALARGDSRAHVYFSDLTYDYVRINAEYTT
;
A
#
# COMPACT_ATOMS: atom_id res chain seq x y z
N MET A 1 -18.42 -20.92 0.25
CA MET A 1 -17.95 -19.87 1.16
C MET A 1 -16.67 -19.34 0.56
N THR A 2 -16.57 -18.05 0.34
CA THR A 2 -15.31 -17.39 -0.02
C THR A 2 -14.32 -17.53 1.14
N ALA A 3 -13.02 -17.65 0.84
CA ALA A 3 -11.99 -17.66 1.89
C ALA A 3 -12.04 -16.34 2.70
N PRO A 4 -11.73 -16.34 4.00
CA PRO A 4 -11.70 -15.13 4.80
C PRO A 4 -10.67 -14.14 4.24
N PHE A 5 -10.86 -12.85 4.50
CA PHE A 5 -9.90 -11.84 4.04
C PHE A 5 -8.53 -12.04 4.70
N LEU A 6 -8.48 -12.13 6.04
CA LEU A 6 -7.24 -12.39 6.77
C LEU A 6 -6.87 -13.88 6.64
N ARG A 7 -6.06 -14.24 5.63
CA ARG A 7 -5.80 -15.63 5.25
C ARG A 7 -4.32 -16.02 5.14
N SER A 8 -3.41 -15.05 5.08
CA SER A 8 -1.98 -15.35 5.00
C SER A 8 -1.48 -15.99 6.30
N ARG A 9 -0.54 -16.94 6.17
CA ARG A 9 0.11 -17.60 7.31
C ARG A 9 0.89 -16.64 8.23
N TRP A 10 1.13 -15.42 7.76
CA TRP A 10 1.88 -14.38 8.48
C TRP A 10 0.98 -13.34 9.14
N VAL A 11 -0.33 -13.42 8.95
CA VAL A 11 -1.29 -12.47 9.52
C VAL A 11 -1.90 -13.06 10.78
N GLU A 12 -1.71 -12.40 11.90
CA GLU A 12 -2.36 -12.73 13.17
C GLU A 12 -3.68 -11.95 13.27
N ALA A 13 -4.78 -12.63 12.98
CA ALA A 13 -6.11 -12.02 13.09
C ALA A 13 -6.53 -11.94 14.56
N PRO A 14 -7.04 -10.80 15.04
CA PRO A 14 -7.69 -10.72 16.35
C PRO A 14 -8.91 -11.66 16.43
N ASP A 15 -9.27 -12.05 17.65
CA ASP A 15 -10.46 -12.88 17.89
C ASP A 15 -11.75 -12.17 17.47
N GLY A 16 -12.70 -12.93 16.92
CA GLY A 16 -14.05 -12.45 16.62
C GLY A 16 -14.14 -11.52 15.41
N VAL A 17 -13.17 -11.56 14.50
CA VAL A 17 -13.25 -10.85 13.22
C VAL A 17 -14.27 -11.54 12.31
N GLU A 18 -15.19 -10.75 11.75
CA GLU A 18 -16.20 -11.15 10.78
C GLU A 18 -15.97 -10.45 9.45
N ASP A 19 -15.93 -11.21 8.37
CA ASP A 19 -15.92 -10.65 7.00
C ASP A 19 -17.32 -10.14 6.64
N LEU A 20 -17.39 -8.91 6.17
CA LEU A 20 -18.60 -8.30 5.60
C LEU A 20 -18.46 -8.20 4.09
N ASP A 21 -19.53 -7.70 3.43
CA ASP A 21 -19.48 -7.39 2.00
C ASP A 21 -18.41 -6.30 1.73
N PRO A 22 -17.33 -6.60 0.98
CA PRO A 22 -16.25 -5.64 0.73
C PRO A 22 -16.66 -4.45 -0.16
N ALA A 23 -17.84 -4.48 -0.77
CA ALA A 23 -18.39 -3.32 -1.47
C ALA A 23 -18.91 -2.24 -0.51
N ARG A 24 -19.20 -2.57 0.76
CA ARG A 24 -19.67 -1.65 1.77
C ARG A 24 -18.51 -0.96 2.47
N LEU A 25 -18.72 0.31 2.84
CA LEU A 25 -17.79 1.02 3.69
C LEU A 25 -18.19 0.91 5.17
N ALA A 26 -17.29 1.31 6.05
CA ALA A 26 -17.59 1.53 7.45
C ALA A 26 -18.73 2.58 7.59
N PRO A 27 -19.61 2.45 8.60
CA PRO A 27 -20.69 3.44 8.82
C PRO A 27 -20.17 4.87 8.92
N GLY A 28 -20.88 5.79 8.24
CA GLY A 28 -20.50 7.20 8.16
C GLY A 28 -19.56 7.53 7.00
N PHE A 29 -19.28 6.56 6.12
CA PHE A 29 -18.49 6.78 4.92
C PHE A 29 -19.23 6.38 3.65
N ARG A 30 -18.96 7.11 2.57
CA ARG A 30 -19.41 6.81 1.22
C ARG A 30 -18.23 6.87 0.25
N ALA A 31 -18.29 6.10 -0.81
CA ALA A 31 -17.31 6.16 -1.89
C ALA A 31 -17.97 6.05 -3.26
N SER A 32 -17.22 6.34 -4.28
CA SER A 32 -17.62 6.22 -5.68
C SER A 32 -16.39 6.01 -6.57
N GLY A 33 -16.64 5.52 -7.77
CA GLY A 33 -15.65 5.47 -8.85
C GLY A 33 -16.34 5.69 -10.18
N VAL A 34 -15.80 6.56 -11.02
CA VAL A 34 -16.32 6.90 -12.35
C VAL A 34 -15.20 6.91 -13.40
N ALA A 35 -15.59 6.86 -14.68
CA ALA A 35 -14.67 7.03 -15.80
C ALA A 35 -14.78 8.47 -16.32
N CYS A 36 -13.63 9.17 -16.41
CA CYS A 36 -13.57 10.51 -17.01
C CYS A 36 -12.67 10.57 -18.27
N GLY A 37 -12.00 9.47 -18.61
CA GLY A 37 -11.21 9.35 -19.84
C GLY A 37 -9.71 9.52 -19.67
N LEU A 38 -9.18 9.52 -18.45
CA LEU A 38 -7.74 9.48 -18.18
C LEU A 38 -7.14 8.13 -18.53
N LYS A 39 -7.91 7.05 -18.39
CA LYS A 39 -7.55 5.72 -18.88
C LYS A 39 -8.20 5.43 -20.23
N ALA A 40 -7.48 4.70 -21.07
CA ALA A 40 -8.01 4.24 -22.35
C ALA A 40 -9.21 3.29 -22.16
N GLY A 41 -10.09 3.25 -23.16
CA GLY A 41 -11.18 2.28 -23.21
C GLY A 41 -12.36 2.53 -22.27
N GLY A 42 -12.42 3.71 -21.61
CA GLY A 42 -13.52 4.06 -20.71
C GLY A 42 -13.48 3.33 -19.36
N ALA A 43 -12.32 2.86 -18.96
CA ALA A 43 -12.12 2.28 -17.63
C ALA A 43 -12.29 3.34 -16.54
N THR A 44 -12.78 2.92 -15.38
CA THR A 44 -12.94 3.76 -14.20
C THR A 44 -11.58 4.31 -13.75
N ASP A 45 -11.48 5.62 -13.56
CA ASP A 45 -10.20 6.31 -13.36
C ASP A 45 -10.23 7.48 -12.36
N VAL A 46 -11.41 7.86 -11.86
CA VAL A 46 -11.56 8.84 -10.77
C VAL A 46 -12.43 8.26 -9.68
N GLY A 47 -12.01 8.39 -8.43
CA GLY A 47 -12.78 7.96 -7.27
C GLY A 47 -12.72 8.95 -6.12
N ILE A 48 -13.75 8.95 -5.30
CA ILE A 48 -13.82 9.72 -4.06
C ILE A 48 -14.25 8.80 -2.93
N VAL A 49 -13.62 8.94 -1.76
CA VAL A 49 -14.12 8.45 -0.49
C VAL A 49 -14.32 9.63 0.44
N ALA A 50 -15.49 9.71 1.10
CA ALA A 50 -15.87 10.84 1.95
C ALA A 50 -16.50 10.39 3.27
N CYS A 51 -16.24 11.15 4.34
CA CYS A 51 -16.82 10.98 5.66
C CYS A 51 -17.99 11.96 5.83
N ASP A 52 -19.20 11.42 6.09
CA ASP A 52 -20.40 12.20 6.36
C ASP A 52 -20.59 12.51 7.86
N ALA A 53 -19.82 11.88 8.74
CA ALA A 53 -19.92 12.13 10.17
C ALA A 53 -19.58 13.60 10.48
N PRO A 54 -20.20 14.20 11.52
CA PRO A 54 -19.94 15.60 11.88
C PRO A 54 -18.49 15.83 12.31
N GLU A 55 -17.88 14.83 12.91
CA GLU A 55 -16.48 14.83 13.31
C GLU A 55 -15.74 13.68 12.65
N VAL A 56 -14.49 13.88 12.30
CA VAL A 56 -13.56 12.86 11.81
C VAL A 56 -12.21 13.12 12.42
N ARG A 57 -11.54 12.05 12.82
CA ARG A 57 -10.12 12.07 13.12
C ARG A 57 -9.39 11.27 12.07
N SER A 58 -8.26 11.75 11.63
CA SER A 58 -7.52 11.09 10.56
C SER A 58 -6.01 11.14 10.75
N ALA A 59 -5.32 10.35 9.99
CA ALA A 59 -3.88 10.41 9.81
C ALA A 59 -3.51 10.09 8.37
N MET A 60 -2.38 10.62 7.94
CA MET A 60 -1.87 10.41 6.58
C MET A 60 -0.38 10.12 6.60
N ALA A 61 0.03 9.10 5.87
CA ALA A 61 1.42 8.80 5.59
C ALA A 61 1.69 8.98 4.09
N LEU A 62 2.81 9.61 3.76
CA LEU A 62 3.19 9.98 2.38
C LEU A 62 4.59 9.49 2.06
N THR A 63 4.87 9.24 0.79
CA THR A 63 6.21 8.84 0.32
C THR A 63 7.31 9.77 0.80
N ALA A 64 8.46 9.19 1.16
CA ALA A 64 9.69 9.91 1.47
C ALA A 64 10.54 10.21 0.23
N ASN A 65 10.09 9.86 -0.97
CA ASN A 65 10.82 10.10 -2.21
C ASN A 65 11.11 11.59 -2.40
N ALA A 66 12.36 11.95 -2.61
CA ALA A 66 12.76 13.35 -2.84
C ALA A 66 12.16 13.96 -4.12
N ALA A 67 11.76 13.10 -5.08
CA ALA A 67 11.03 13.48 -6.28
C ALA A 67 9.51 13.36 -6.12
N ALA A 68 8.98 13.60 -4.91
CA ALA A 68 7.56 13.50 -4.62
C ALA A 68 6.70 14.29 -5.61
N ALA A 69 5.63 13.65 -6.09
CA ALA A 69 4.68 14.20 -7.05
C ALA A 69 3.90 15.41 -6.50
N ALA A 70 3.27 16.15 -7.38
CA ALA A 70 2.50 17.35 -7.02
C ALA A 70 1.41 17.05 -5.97
N PRO A 71 0.57 16.00 -6.08
CA PRO A 71 -0.46 15.69 -5.08
C PRO A 71 0.15 15.40 -3.70
N VAL A 72 1.28 14.71 -3.63
CA VAL A 72 1.98 14.42 -2.37
C VAL A 72 2.48 15.70 -1.70
N ARG A 73 3.08 16.60 -2.49
CA ARG A 73 3.54 17.90 -1.97
C ARG A 73 2.37 18.75 -1.51
N LEU A 74 1.28 18.80 -2.29
CA LEU A 74 0.05 19.49 -1.91
C LEU A 74 -0.50 18.98 -0.56
N CYS A 75 -0.64 17.66 -0.42
CA CYS A 75 -1.14 17.07 0.81
C CYS A 75 -0.22 17.33 2.00
N ARG A 76 1.09 17.23 1.81
CA ARG A 76 2.07 17.52 2.86
C ARG A 76 2.01 18.95 3.38
N ASP A 77 1.83 19.90 2.46
CA ASP A 77 2.01 21.33 2.75
C ASP A 77 0.68 22.03 3.07
N GLN A 78 -0.47 21.52 2.58
CA GLN A 78 -1.73 22.24 2.59
C GLN A 78 -2.94 21.43 3.12
N THR A 79 -2.79 20.12 3.44
CA THR A 79 -3.88 19.32 3.98
C THR A 79 -3.74 19.15 5.49
N ASP A 80 -4.83 19.35 6.23
CA ASP A 80 -4.90 19.01 7.66
C ASP A 80 -5.00 17.49 7.82
N ALA A 81 -3.86 16.85 8.06
CA ALA A 81 -3.78 15.39 8.20
C ALA A 81 -4.64 14.84 9.37
N ALA A 82 -4.99 15.65 10.36
CA ALA A 82 -5.82 15.24 11.50
C ALA A 82 -7.32 15.34 11.21
N GLY A 83 -7.73 16.08 10.17
CA GLY A 83 -9.11 16.39 9.84
C GLY A 83 -9.53 16.07 8.41
N ILE A 84 -8.94 15.04 7.76
CA ILE A 84 -9.28 14.66 6.38
C ILE A 84 -10.71 14.13 6.33
N ARG A 85 -11.57 14.85 5.62
CA ARG A 85 -12.98 14.50 5.42
C ARG A 85 -13.22 13.75 4.13
N ALA A 86 -12.42 14.05 3.10
CA ALA A 86 -12.51 13.35 1.82
C ALA A 86 -11.14 13.11 1.21
N VAL A 87 -11.06 12.06 0.39
CA VAL A 87 -9.92 11.80 -0.49
C VAL A 87 -10.43 11.67 -1.91
N ALA A 88 -9.91 12.47 -2.82
CA ALA A 88 -10.16 12.36 -4.25
C ALA A 88 -8.94 11.73 -4.93
N VAL A 89 -9.15 10.73 -5.77
CA VAL A 89 -8.06 9.98 -6.40
C VAL A 89 -8.31 9.88 -7.89
N ASN A 90 -7.26 10.07 -8.70
CA ASN A 90 -7.27 9.63 -10.09
C ASN A 90 -6.20 8.57 -10.37
N SER A 91 -6.43 7.79 -11.41
CA SER A 91 -5.47 6.86 -11.97
C SER A 91 -5.36 7.01 -13.49
N GLY A 92 -4.22 6.57 -14.06
CA GLY A 92 -3.86 6.77 -15.46
C GLY A 92 -2.80 7.84 -15.65
N ASN A 93 -2.72 8.83 -14.77
CA ASN A 93 -1.68 9.86 -14.74
C ASN A 93 -1.27 10.13 -13.29
N ALA A 94 0.03 10.11 -13.01
CA ALA A 94 0.59 10.27 -11.66
C ALA A 94 0.80 11.74 -11.27
N ASN A 95 0.68 12.67 -12.20
CA ASN A 95 1.01 14.08 -11.99
C ASN A 95 2.39 14.28 -11.32
N ALA A 96 3.33 13.41 -11.68
CA ALA A 96 4.71 13.44 -11.21
C ALA A 96 5.62 14.01 -12.29
N SER A 97 6.63 14.78 -11.89
CA SER A 97 7.56 15.47 -12.80
C SER A 97 6.88 16.43 -13.79
N THR A 98 5.77 17.03 -13.39
CA THR A 98 4.93 17.94 -14.20
C THR A 98 5.16 19.43 -13.89
N GLY A 99 6.05 19.70 -12.94
CA GLY A 99 6.47 21.07 -12.57
C GLY A 99 5.36 21.88 -11.87
N GLU A 100 5.36 23.20 -12.11
CA GLU A 100 4.38 24.11 -11.53
C GLU A 100 2.94 23.89 -12.05
N GLN A 101 2.81 23.41 -13.30
CA GLN A 101 1.50 23.11 -13.84
C GLN A 101 0.85 21.96 -13.08
N GLY A 102 1.59 20.87 -12.81
CA GLY A 102 1.08 19.77 -12.04
C GLY A 102 0.63 20.18 -10.64
N MET A 103 1.29 21.16 -10.02
CA MET A 103 0.85 21.69 -8.72
C MET A 103 -0.49 22.41 -8.84
N ARG A 104 -0.68 23.24 -9.85
CA ARG A 104 -1.96 23.91 -10.13
C ARG A 104 -3.07 22.90 -10.43
N ASP A 105 -2.76 21.82 -11.13
CA ASP A 105 -3.75 20.78 -11.48
C ASP A 105 -4.18 19.99 -10.23
N ALA A 106 -3.24 19.66 -9.33
CA ALA A 106 -3.55 19.02 -8.06
C ALA A 106 -4.39 19.92 -7.14
N GLU A 107 -4.08 21.23 -7.07
CA GLU A 107 -4.89 22.23 -6.35
C GLU A 107 -6.29 22.33 -6.93
N ALA A 108 -6.43 22.37 -8.26
CA ALA A 108 -7.73 22.41 -8.92
C ALA A 108 -8.56 21.15 -8.67
N MET A 109 -7.93 19.96 -8.64
CA MET A 109 -8.59 18.71 -8.29
C MET A 109 -9.13 18.73 -6.85
N ARG A 110 -8.29 19.15 -5.89
CA ARG A 110 -8.69 19.32 -4.49
C ARG A 110 -9.88 20.27 -4.35
N ASP A 111 -9.77 21.45 -4.95
CA ASP A 111 -10.78 22.51 -4.84
C ASP A 111 -12.10 22.07 -5.48
N ALA A 112 -12.06 21.38 -6.62
CA ALA A 112 -13.26 20.83 -7.25
C ALA A 112 -13.94 19.76 -6.38
N ALA A 113 -13.18 18.92 -5.69
CA ALA A 113 -13.73 17.95 -4.75
C ALA A 113 -14.32 18.64 -3.50
N ALA A 114 -13.62 19.63 -2.96
CA ALA A 114 -14.08 20.42 -1.83
C ALA A 114 -15.41 21.15 -2.13
N ASP A 115 -15.45 21.85 -3.27
CA ASP A 115 -16.66 22.54 -3.74
C ASP A 115 -17.85 21.58 -3.94
N ALA A 116 -17.61 20.42 -4.58
CA ALA A 116 -18.66 19.45 -4.86
C ALA A 116 -19.22 18.76 -3.60
N LEU A 117 -18.45 18.74 -2.51
CA LEU A 117 -18.80 18.10 -1.24
C LEU A 117 -19.17 19.11 -0.14
N ASP A 118 -19.12 20.40 -0.42
CA ASP A 118 -19.31 21.49 0.57
C ASP A 118 -18.33 21.37 1.75
N LEU A 119 -17.04 21.18 1.44
CA LEU A 119 -15.95 21.01 2.41
C LEU A 119 -14.91 22.13 2.27
N GLU A 120 -14.17 22.38 3.36
CA GLU A 120 -12.99 23.23 3.30
C GLU A 120 -11.85 22.52 2.53
N PRO A 121 -11.15 23.18 1.58
CA PRO A 121 -10.10 22.57 0.79
C PRO A 121 -9.01 21.88 1.62
N GLY A 122 -8.63 22.43 2.76
CA GLY A 122 -7.64 21.85 3.67
C GLY A 122 -8.04 20.51 4.30
N THR A 123 -9.32 20.12 4.19
CA THR A 123 -9.82 18.82 4.67
C THR A 123 -9.97 17.76 3.57
N VAL A 124 -9.53 18.08 2.36
CA VAL A 124 -9.55 17.15 1.21
C VAL A 124 -8.12 16.78 0.84
N ALA A 125 -7.81 15.49 0.89
CA ALA A 125 -6.57 14.95 0.36
C ALA A 125 -6.74 14.55 -1.12
N VAL A 126 -5.66 14.60 -1.90
CA VAL A 126 -5.64 14.15 -3.30
C VAL A 126 -4.56 13.10 -3.51
N GLY A 127 -4.94 12.00 -4.16
CA GLY A 127 -4.04 10.94 -4.60
C GLY A 127 -4.06 10.82 -6.12
N GLU A 128 -2.90 10.66 -6.74
CA GLU A 128 -2.80 10.48 -8.18
C GLU A 128 -1.86 9.32 -8.49
N THR A 129 -2.11 8.55 -9.53
CA THR A 129 -1.26 7.40 -9.88
C THR A 129 -1.32 7.08 -11.38
N GLY A 130 -0.25 6.56 -11.95
CA GLY A 130 -0.17 6.18 -13.36
C GLY A 130 1.10 6.69 -14.04
N VAL A 131 0.97 7.20 -15.25
CA VAL A 131 2.09 7.68 -16.08
C VAL A 131 2.78 8.89 -15.45
N ILE A 132 4.12 8.91 -15.48
CA ILE A 132 4.98 9.98 -14.97
C ILE A 132 5.45 10.87 -16.16
N GLY A 133 5.58 12.19 -15.94
CA GLY A 133 6.16 13.13 -16.91
C GLY A 133 5.20 13.61 -18.00
N VAL A 134 3.92 13.25 -17.92
CA VAL A 134 2.87 13.68 -18.85
C VAL A 134 1.94 14.66 -18.15
N GLN A 135 1.61 15.77 -18.84
CA GLN A 135 0.63 16.73 -18.31
C GLN A 135 -0.77 16.11 -18.23
N LEU A 136 -1.49 16.47 -17.19
CA LEU A 136 -2.81 15.96 -16.90
C LEU A 136 -3.87 16.60 -17.83
N ASP A 137 -4.85 15.84 -18.28
CA ASP A 137 -6.09 16.37 -18.85
C ASP A 137 -7.00 16.87 -17.70
N VAL A 138 -6.73 18.09 -17.26
CA VAL A 138 -7.36 18.66 -16.09
C VAL A 138 -8.88 18.90 -16.32
N GLU A 139 -9.31 19.20 -17.54
CA GLU A 139 -10.75 19.44 -17.82
C GLU A 139 -11.56 18.15 -17.62
N SER A 140 -11.09 17.05 -18.19
CA SER A 140 -11.70 15.73 -17.99
C SER A 140 -11.65 15.29 -16.53
N LEU A 141 -10.52 15.49 -15.84
CA LEU A 141 -10.38 15.19 -14.43
C LEU A 141 -11.41 15.94 -13.58
N LEU A 142 -11.53 17.26 -13.72
CA LEU A 142 -12.44 18.08 -12.92
C LEU A 142 -13.93 17.74 -13.19
N ALA A 143 -14.27 17.34 -14.40
CA ALA A 143 -15.61 16.81 -14.69
C ALA A 143 -15.85 15.48 -13.95
N GLY A 144 -14.88 14.54 -14.04
CA GLY A 144 -14.94 13.27 -13.32
C GLY A 144 -15.04 13.41 -11.81
N VAL A 145 -14.32 14.36 -11.21
CA VAL A 145 -14.39 14.64 -9.76
C VAL A 145 -15.83 15.06 -9.35
N ARG A 146 -16.48 15.93 -10.14
CA ARG A 146 -17.87 16.33 -9.88
C ARG A 146 -18.84 15.16 -10.03
N ASP A 147 -18.65 14.35 -11.06
CA ASP A 147 -19.47 13.15 -11.31
C ASP A 147 -19.28 12.13 -10.18
N ALA A 148 -18.05 11.90 -9.73
CA ALA A 148 -17.76 11.03 -8.60
C ALA A 148 -18.39 11.53 -7.29
N ALA A 149 -18.33 12.83 -7.00
CA ALA A 149 -18.99 13.41 -5.84
C ALA A 149 -20.51 13.19 -5.87
N GLY A 150 -21.14 13.29 -7.06
CA GLY A 150 -22.56 13.02 -7.25
C GLY A 150 -22.96 11.55 -7.15
N ALA A 151 -22.01 10.61 -7.29
CA ALA A 151 -22.23 9.16 -7.30
C ALA A 151 -21.92 8.47 -5.96
N LEU A 152 -21.55 9.20 -4.91
CA LEU A 152 -21.16 8.66 -3.61
C LEU A 152 -22.23 7.72 -3.01
N SER A 153 -21.80 6.52 -2.57
CA SER A 153 -22.66 5.47 -2.00
C SER A 153 -21.97 4.74 -0.85
N GLU A 154 -22.74 4.27 0.12
CA GLU A 154 -22.27 3.38 1.19
C GLU A 154 -21.76 2.03 0.68
N THR A 155 -22.10 1.66 -0.57
CA THR A 155 -21.67 0.45 -1.26
C THR A 155 -20.71 0.74 -2.41
N GLY A 156 -20.13 1.92 -2.46
CA GLY A 156 -19.23 2.37 -3.53
C GLY A 156 -17.78 1.95 -3.38
N ALA A 157 -17.41 1.13 -2.37
CA ALA A 157 -16.02 0.75 -2.14
C ALA A 157 -15.42 -0.01 -3.32
N ALA A 158 -16.19 -0.89 -3.99
CA ALA A 158 -15.72 -1.65 -5.14
C ALA A 158 -15.43 -0.76 -6.36
N ASP A 159 -16.29 0.24 -6.62
CA ASP A 159 -16.10 1.21 -7.70
C ASP A 159 -14.87 2.09 -7.42
N PHE A 160 -14.73 2.55 -6.17
CA PHE A 160 -13.55 3.31 -5.74
C PHE A 160 -12.27 2.50 -5.88
N THR A 161 -12.26 1.23 -5.44
CA THR A 161 -11.08 0.36 -5.59
C THR A 161 -10.70 0.18 -7.06
N THR A 162 -11.68 0.00 -7.93
CA THR A 162 -11.45 -0.10 -9.38
C THR A 162 -10.87 1.20 -9.95
N ALA A 163 -11.35 2.35 -9.47
CA ALA A 163 -10.89 3.65 -9.93
C ALA A 163 -9.42 3.92 -9.61
N ILE A 164 -8.90 3.42 -8.49
CA ILE A 164 -7.51 3.66 -8.08
C ILE A 164 -6.48 2.67 -8.67
N MET A 165 -6.92 1.54 -9.24
CA MET A 165 -6.04 0.51 -9.83
C MET A 165 -5.31 1.03 -11.08
N THR A 166 -4.12 0.45 -11.36
CA THR A 166 -3.32 0.71 -12.57
C THR A 166 -2.98 -0.58 -13.29
N THR A 167 -1.86 -1.22 -12.93
CA THR A 167 -1.42 -2.52 -13.47
C THR A 167 -1.87 -3.69 -12.60
N ASP A 168 -2.66 -3.42 -11.58
CA ASP A 168 -3.23 -4.41 -10.67
C ASP A 168 -4.09 -5.44 -11.43
N ARG A 169 -3.96 -6.74 -11.11
CA ARG A 169 -4.75 -7.81 -11.70
C ARG A 169 -6.15 -7.94 -11.08
N GLY A 170 -6.33 -7.39 -9.87
CA GLY A 170 -7.60 -7.44 -9.17
C GLY A 170 -7.70 -6.46 -8.01
N PRO A 171 -8.93 -6.20 -7.53
CA PRO A 171 -9.16 -5.30 -6.42
C PRO A 171 -8.61 -5.88 -5.11
N LYS A 172 -8.01 -5.01 -4.30
CA LYS A 172 -7.51 -5.29 -2.94
C LYS A 172 -8.33 -4.48 -1.96
N GLN A 173 -9.32 -5.13 -1.34
CA GLN A 173 -10.26 -4.45 -0.45
C GLN A 173 -10.87 -5.39 0.56
N CYS A 174 -11.28 -4.85 1.70
CA CYS A 174 -12.05 -5.59 2.71
C CYS A 174 -13.03 -4.69 3.44
N THR A 175 -14.01 -5.32 4.07
CA THR A 175 -14.82 -4.73 5.13
C THR A 175 -14.97 -5.77 6.22
N LEU A 176 -14.47 -5.45 7.40
CA LEU A 176 -14.41 -6.35 8.54
C LEU A 176 -15.14 -5.73 9.74
N ARG A 177 -15.74 -6.59 10.57
CA ARG A 177 -16.31 -6.21 11.86
C ARG A 177 -15.55 -6.92 12.96
N ALA A 178 -15.18 -6.20 14.02
CA ALA A 178 -14.61 -6.77 15.25
C ALA A 178 -14.85 -5.82 16.42
N GLY A 179 -15.06 -6.33 17.63
CA GLY A 179 -15.23 -5.53 18.84
C GLY A 179 -16.38 -4.50 18.79
N GLY A 180 -17.37 -4.72 17.93
CA GLY A 180 -18.53 -3.82 17.77
C GLY A 180 -18.29 -2.67 16.77
N VAL A 181 -17.11 -2.56 16.15
CA VAL A 181 -16.78 -1.55 15.13
C VAL A 181 -16.56 -2.19 13.76
N THR A 182 -16.65 -1.38 12.73
CA THR A 182 -16.42 -1.77 11.34
C THR A 182 -15.19 -1.04 10.79
N VAL A 183 -14.38 -1.78 10.04
CA VAL A 183 -13.23 -1.23 9.28
C VAL A 183 -13.40 -1.63 7.82
N SER A 184 -13.34 -0.66 6.92
CA SER A 184 -13.22 -0.90 5.49
C SER A 184 -11.88 -0.38 4.98
N ALA A 185 -11.29 -1.08 4.03
CA ALA A 185 -10.01 -0.67 3.45
C ALA A 185 -9.94 -1.01 1.96
N GLN A 186 -9.32 -0.12 1.20
CA GLN A 186 -9.10 -0.26 -0.24
C GLN A 186 -7.64 0.08 -0.54
N ALA A 187 -6.98 -0.77 -1.33
CA ALA A 187 -5.59 -0.58 -1.71
C ALA A 187 -5.33 -0.89 -3.19
N LYS A 188 -4.29 -0.29 -3.74
CA LYS A 188 -3.74 -0.62 -5.05
C LYS A 188 -2.22 -0.65 -4.99
N GLY A 189 -1.63 -1.40 -5.90
CA GLY A 189 -0.20 -1.48 -6.12
C GLY A 189 0.20 -2.82 -6.72
N ALA A 190 1.12 -2.81 -7.71
CA ALA A 190 1.65 -3.99 -8.37
C ALA A 190 3.11 -3.81 -8.83
N GLY A 191 3.57 -2.60 -9.08
CA GLY A 191 4.94 -2.25 -9.45
C GLY A 191 5.41 -0.97 -8.79
N MET A 192 6.72 -0.70 -8.82
CA MET A 192 7.39 0.41 -8.14
C MET A 192 7.15 0.35 -6.64
N ILE A 193 7.42 -0.81 -6.02
CA ILE A 193 7.16 -1.09 -4.60
C ILE A 193 8.48 -1.31 -3.85
N GLU A 194 8.85 -0.33 -3.01
CA GLU A 194 9.95 -0.40 -2.04
C GLU A 194 9.66 0.49 -0.84
N PRO A 195 9.98 0.11 0.40
CA PRO A 195 9.74 0.91 1.60
C PRO A 195 10.49 2.24 1.67
N GLY A 196 9.90 3.12 2.38
CA GLY A 196 10.02 4.55 2.46
C GLY A 196 8.66 5.15 2.12
N PHE A 197 7.63 4.31 2.28
CA PHE A 197 6.30 4.26 1.70
C PHE A 197 6.36 3.93 0.19
N ALA A 198 5.99 2.70 -0.16
CA ALA A 198 6.04 2.13 -1.50
C ALA A 198 4.85 2.57 -2.37
N THR A 199 4.91 2.40 -3.69
CA THR A 199 3.86 2.78 -4.66
C THR A 199 2.57 2.07 -4.38
N MET A 200 1.91 2.54 -3.33
CA MET A 200 0.58 2.13 -2.99
C MET A 200 -0.27 3.35 -2.69
N LEU A 201 -1.52 3.23 -3.01
CA LEU A 201 -2.55 4.04 -2.41
C LEU A 201 -3.36 3.09 -1.52
N CYS A 202 -3.51 3.46 -0.26
CA CYS A 202 -4.30 2.69 0.69
C CYS A 202 -5.17 3.64 1.53
N PHE A 203 -6.46 3.34 1.58
CA PHE A 203 -7.44 4.17 2.28
C PHE A 203 -8.21 3.29 3.25
N VAL A 204 -8.19 3.66 4.53
CA VAL A 204 -8.83 2.93 5.61
C VAL A 204 -9.87 3.82 6.27
N GLN A 205 -11.10 3.32 6.40
CA GLN A 205 -12.20 4.00 7.08
C GLN A 205 -12.68 3.13 8.24
N THR A 206 -12.98 3.75 9.37
CA THR A 206 -13.55 3.04 10.52
C THR A 206 -14.55 3.92 11.27
N ASP A 207 -15.57 3.27 11.84
CA ASP A 207 -16.48 3.92 12.80
C ASP A 207 -15.96 3.82 14.24
N ALA A 208 -14.80 3.21 14.47
CA ALA A 208 -14.15 3.14 15.77
C ALA A 208 -13.75 4.53 16.30
N VAL A 209 -13.68 4.63 17.62
CA VAL A 209 -13.00 5.74 18.29
C VAL A 209 -11.51 5.47 18.26
N VAL A 210 -10.75 6.34 17.58
CA VAL A 210 -9.28 6.30 17.53
C VAL A 210 -8.76 7.58 18.16
N GLU A 211 -8.16 7.47 19.35
CA GLU A 211 -7.72 8.66 20.10
C GLU A 211 -6.50 9.34 19.44
N ASP A 212 -5.58 8.54 18.93
CA ASP A 212 -4.38 9.03 18.20
C ASP A 212 -4.24 8.26 16.87
N PRO A 213 -4.88 8.78 15.79
CA PRO A 213 -4.80 8.13 14.47
C PRO A 213 -3.38 8.09 13.89
N ASP A 214 -2.54 9.08 14.19
CA ASP A 214 -1.15 9.12 13.70
C ASP A 214 -0.32 8.01 14.34
N ALA A 215 -0.37 7.84 15.65
CA ALA A 215 0.31 6.75 16.34
C ALA A 215 -0.24 5.38 15.90
N ALA A 216 -1.55 5.23 15.76
CA ALA A 216 -2.18 3.99 15.30
C ALA A 216 -1.74 3.62 13.88
N LEU A 217 -1.75 4.59 12.95
CA LEU A 217 -1.33 4.38 11.57
C LEU A 217 0.15 4.04 11.46
N ARG A 218 1.04 4.82 12.12
CA ARG A 218 2.50 4.55 12.10
C ARG A 218 2.83 3.18 12.68
N GLY A 219 2.21 2.82 13.80
CA GLY A 219 2.41 1.51 14.42
C GLY A 219 2.04 0.36 13.48
N ALA A 220 0.89 0.46 12.82
CA ALA A 220 0.43 -0.56 11.91
C ALA A 220 1.26 -0.63 10.61
N LEU A 221 1.73 0.51 10.08
CA LEU A 221 2.57 0.57 8.88
C LEU A 221 3.94 -0.07 9.11
N ALA A 222 4.55 0.15 10.28
CA ALA A 222 5.87 -0.39 10.64
C ALA A 222 5.91 -1.93 10.59
N GLY A 223 4.81 -2.61 10.90
CA GLY A 223 4.66 -4.08 10.84
C GLY A 223 4.16 -4.61 9.48
N SER A 224 3.70 -3.76 8.58
CA SER A 224 2.97 -4.16 7.38
C SER A 224 3.52 -3.54 6.08
N MET A 225 2.97 -2.41 5.67
CA MET A 225 3.26 -1.77 4.37
C MET A 225 4.74 -1.34 4.24
N GLU A 226 5.43 -1.04 5.34
CA GLU A 226 6.86 -0.75 5.32
C GLU A 226 7.74 -2.00 5.18
N ARG A 227 7.15 -3.19 5.23
CA ARG A 227 7.84 -4.48 5.19
C ARG A 227 7.73 -5.21 3.86
N ILE A 228 7.35 -4.54 2.79
CA ILE A 228 7.18 -5.17 1.48
C ILE A 228 8.13 -4.61 0.43
N THR A 229 8.42 -5.41 -0.60
CA THR A 229 9.07 -4.97 -1.84
C THR A 229 8.63 -5.82 -3.02
N VAL A 230 8.53 -5.20 -4.20
CA VAL A 230 8.32 -5.91 -5.47
C VAL A 230 9.56 -5.80 -6.34
N ASP A 231 10.09 -4.62 -6.54
CA ASP A 231 11.16 -4.33 -7.50
C ASP A 231 12.27 -3.41 -6.97
N GLY A 232 12.20 -3.04 -5.69
CA GLY A 232 13.19 -2.19 -5.06
C GLY A 232 13.11 -0.72 -5.50
N GLN A 233 11.95 -0.27 -6.04
CA GLN A 233 11.76 1.08 -6.55
C GLN A 233 10.77 1.85 -5.68
N MET A 234 11.20 2.98 -5.12
CA MET A 234 10.35 3.86 -4.32
C MET A 234 9.55 4.80 -5.21
N SER A 235 8.23 4.80 -5.05
CA SER A 235 7.33 5.69 -5.81
C SER A 235 7.40 7.15 -5.40
N THR A 236 6.93 7.97 -6.33
CA THR A 236 6.74 9.41 -6.15
C THR A 236 5.38 9.79 -5.53
N ASN A 237 4.42 8.82 -5.41
CA ASN A 237 3.01 9.14 -5.18
C ASN A 237 2.36 8.44 -3.99
N ASP A 238 3.11 7.68 -3.19
CA ASP A 238 2.53 6.85 -2.12
C ASP A 238 1.75 7.65 -1.10
N MET A 239 0.60 7.08 -0.72
CA MET A 239 -0.28 7.65 0.28
C MET A 239 -1.04 6.56 1.02
N VAL A 240 -1.03 6.62 2.34
CA VAL A 240 -1.95 5.87 3.20
C VAL A 240 -2.75 6.84 4.05
N VAL A 241 -4.08 6.74 4.03
CA VAL A 241 -4.97 7.59 4.83
C VAL A 241 -5.82 6.70 5.74
N LEU A 242 -5.83 7.01 7.04
CA LEU A 242 -6.76 6.46 8.02
C LEU A 242 -7.77 7.55 8.39
N GLN A 243 -9.07 7.23 8.27
CA GLN A 243 -10.18 8.09 8.69
C GLN A 243 -11.03 7.37 9.73
N ALA A 244 -11.28 8.00 10.87
CA ALA A 244 -12.09 7.46 11.98
C ALA A 244 -13.25 8.41 12.29
N SER A 245 -14.49 7.95 12.11
CA SER A 245 -15.69 8.74 12.39
C SER A 245 -16.12 8.72 13.86
N GLY A 246 -15.66 7.72 14.64
CA GLY A 246 -16.04 7.54 16.04
C GLY A 246 -17.50 7.12 16.25
N GLY A 247 -18.27 6.94 15.18
CA GLY A 247 -19.73 6.71 15.25
C GLY A 247 -20.13 5.39 15.90
N GLY A 248 -19.25 4.39 15.93
CA GLY A 248 -19.46 3.09 16.59
C GLY A 248 -19.30 3.13 18.11
N GLY A 249 -18.69 4.20 18.66
CA GLY A 249 -18.58 4.43 20.11
C GLY A 249 -17.64 3.47 20.86
N ALA A 250 -17.00 2.52 20.17
CA ALA A 250 -16.03 1.58 20.75
C ALA A 250 -14.63 1.85 20.17
N PRO A 251 -13.55 1.50 20.92
CA PRO A 251 -12.20 1.65 20.41
C PRO A 251 -11.91 0.66 19.28
N LEU A 252 -10.94 1.01 18.43
CA LEU A 252 -10.39 0.09 17.44
C LEU A 252 -9.73 -1.11 18.16
N PRO A 253 -10.08 -2.37 17.85
CA PRO A 253 -9.44 -3.54 18.46
C PRO A 253 -7.93 -3.56 18.20
N GLU A 254 -7.17 -3.93 19.24
CA GLU A 254 -5.71 -4.07 19.14
C GLU A 254 -5.32 -5.08 18.05
N GLY A 255 -4.30 -4.76 17.26
CA GLY A 255 -3.80 -5.60 16.16
C GLY A 255 -4.68 -5.64 14.91
N LEU A 256 -5.94 -5.14 14.93
CA LEU A 256 -6.83 -5.25 13.78
C LEU A 256 -6.32 -4.42 12.58
N LEU A 257 -5.91 -3.18 12.81
CA LEU A 257 -5.38 -2.31 11.74
C LEU A 257 -4.11 -2.89 11.13
N GLU A 258 -3.20 -3.41 11.96
CA GLU A 258 -1.97 -4.06 11.51
C GLU A 258 -2.28 -5.30 10.67
N ALA A 259 -3.20 -6.17 11.13
CA ALA A 259 -3.60 -7.37 10.40
C ALA A 259 -4.21 -7.04 9.02
N ILE A 260 -5.07 -6.02 8.95
CA ILE A 260 -5.66 -5.54 7.68
C ILE A 260 -4.57 -5.01 6.75
N LEU A 261 -3.72 -4.10 7.24
CA LEU A 261 -2.67 -3.51 6.41
C LEU A 261 -1.64 -4.55 5.98
N LEU A 262 -1.28 -5.51 6.84
CA LEU A 262 -0.39 -6.60 6.46
C LEU A 262 -1.02 -7.50 5.39
N GLN A 263 -2.30 -7.88 5.52
CA GLN A 263 -2.96 -8.68 4.49
C GLN A 263 -3.01 -7.95 3.15
N LEU A 264 -3.36 -6.65 3.14
CA LEU A 264 -3.35 -5.82 1.92
C LEU A 264 -1.93 -5.70 1.33
N ALA A 265 -0.92 -5.51 2.17
CA ALA A 265 0.48 -5.47 1.74
C ALA A 265 0.92 -6.77 1.07
N LEU A 266 0.53 -7.91 1.63
CA LEU A 266 0.80 -9.23 1.05
C LEU A 266 0.03 -9.44 -0.26
N GLU A 267 -1.18 -8.93 -0.38
CA GLU A 267 -1.93 -8.95 -1.65
C GLU A 267 -1.25 -8.09 -2.72
N ILE A 268 -0.70 -6.92 -2.35
CA ILE A 268 0.10 -6.08 -3.25
C ILE A 268 1.34 -6.87 -3.75
N VAL A 269 2.07 -7.51 -2.85
CA VAL A 269 3.26 -8.31 -3.20
C VAL A 269 2.88 -9.52 -4.08
N ALA A 270 1.80 -10.21 -3.74
CA ALA A 270 1.31 -11.36 -4.52
C ALA A 270 0.79 -10.95 -5.91
N ASP A 271 0.28 -9.73 -6.03
CA ASP A 271 -0.18 -9.14 -7.29
C ASP A 271 0.93 -8.38 -8.02
N GLY A 272 2.15 -8.40 -7.50
CA GLY A 272 3.32 -7.78 -8.12
C GLY A 272 3.40 -8.12 -9.60
N GLU A 273 3.82 -7.16 -10.45
CA GLU A 273 3.88 -7.31 -11.89
C GLU A 273 4.58 -8.61 -12.31
N GLY A 274 3.80 -9.56 -12.87
CA GLY A 274 4.28 -10.88 -13.23
C GLY A 274 4.58 -11.83 -12.07
N ALA A 275 4.32 -11.46 -10.83
CA ALA A 275 4.60 -12.29 -9.65
C ALA A 275 3.76 -13.58 -9.63
N THR A 276 4.37 -14.65 -9.11
CA THR A 276 3.74 -15.97 -8.95
C THR A 276 3.85 -16.50 -7.51
N ARG A 277 4.79 -15.98 -6.71
CA ARG A 277 5.06 -16.41 -5.33
C ARG A 277 5.46 -15.22 -4.46
N VAL A 278 5.16 -15.35 -3.16
CA VAL A 278 5.60 -14.41 -2.12
C VAL A 278 6.66 -15.08 -1.25
N GLY A 279 7.74 -14.37 -0.95
CA GLY A 279 8.74 -14.77 0.02
C GLY A 279 8.73 -13.84 1.23
N ARG A 280 9.08 -14.37 2.42
CA ARG A 280 9.46 -13.59 3.59
C ARG A 280 10.94 -13.84 3.87
N ALA A 281 11.77 -12.80 3.76
CA ALA A 281 13.18 -12.85 4.12
C ALA A 281 13.35 -12.32 5.54
N GLU A 282 13.85 -13.13 6.45
CA GLU A 282 14.13 -12.77 7.84
C GLU A 282 15.65 -12.79 8.11
N ALA A 283 16.18 -11.70 8.67
CA ALA A 283 17.49 -11.68 9.29
C ALA A 283 17.32 -11.78 10.81
N ARG A 284 18.03 -12.72 11.43
CA ARG A 284 17.99 -12.98 12.88
C ARG A 284 19.38 -12.83 13.47
N GLU A 285 19.42 -12.67 14.80
CA GLU A 285 20.67 -12.56 15.55
C GLU A 285 21.58 -11.44 15.01
N ALA A 286 20.95 -10.33 14.55
CA ALA A 286 21.65 -9.14 14.10
C ALA A 286 22.06 -8.27 15.31
N ARG A 287 23.06 -7.44 15.14
CA ARG A 287 23.61 -6.54 16.16
C ARG A 287 22.58 -5.53 16.68
N ASP A 288 21.76 -5.02 15.77
CA ASP A 288 20.74 -4.01 16.01
C ASP A 288 19.59 -4.13 14.96
N PRO A 289 18.44 -3.46 15.18
CA PRO A 289 17.31 -3.53 14.24
C PRO A 289 17.65 -3.02 12.84
N ASP A 290 18.50 -2.00 12.70
CA ASP A 290 18.87 -1.41 11.41
C ASP A 290 19.70 -2.39 10.59
N GLU A 291 20.62 -3.13 11.23
CA GLU A 291 21.37 -4.20 10.57
C GLU A 291 20.45 -5.34 10.12
N ALA A 292 19.52 -5.76 10.99
CA ALA A 292 18.55 -6.80 10.66
C ALA A 292 17.71 -6.41 9.43
N GLU A 293 17.18 -5.18 9.42
CA GLU A 293 16.38 -4.70 8.30
C GLU A 293 17.20 -4.58 7.02
N ARG A 294 18.40 -4.01 7.09
CA ARG A 294 19.30 -3.88 5.95
C ARG A 294 19.60 -5.24 5.30
N VAL A 295 19.86 -6.28 6.11
CA VAL A 295 20.14 -7.64 5.61
C VAL A 295 18.88 -8.29 5.04
N ALA A 296 17.75 -8.25 5.74
CA ALA A 296 16.49 -8.80 5.25
C ALA A 296 16.09 -8.17 3.90
N ARG A 297 16.24 -6.86 3.77
CA ARG A 297 15.94 -6.11 2.56
C ARG A 297 16.90 -6.44 1.42
N ALA A 298 18.18 -6.60 1.70
CA ALA A 298 19.15 -7.01 0.67
C ALA A 298 18.84 -8.42 0.11
N ILE A 299 18.39 -9.34 0.97
CA ILE A 299 17.91 -10.66 0.54
C ILE A 299 16.66 -10.53 -0.32
N ALA A 300 15.65 -9.79 0.15
CA ALA A 300 14.38 -9.58 -0.53
C ALA A 300 14.54 -8.91 -1.91
N ASN A 301 15.48 -7.96 -2.04
CA ASN A 301 15.76 -7.24 -3.28
C ASN A 301 16.80 -7.92 -4.19
N SER A 302 17.40 -9.03 -3.76
CA SER A 302 18.38 -9.74 -4.58
C SER A 302 17.74 -10.40 -5.81
N PRO A 303 18.08 -9.99 -7.05
CA PRO A 303 17.55 -10.64 -8.25
C PRO A 303 17.83 -12.15 -8.27
N LEU A 304 18.98 -12.58 -7.71
CA LEU A 304 19.33 -13.99 -7.63
C LEU A 304 18.43 -14.76 -6.66
N VAL A 305 18.05 -14.18 -5.52
CA VAL A 305 17.11 -14.79 -4.59
C VAL A 305 15.71 -14.82 -5.19
N LYS A 306 15.25 -13.71 -5.78
CA LYS A 306 13.92 -13.60 -6.42
C LYS A 306 13.76 -14.59 -7.57
N THR A 307 14.79 -14.78 -8.40
CA THR A 307 14.77 -15.77 -9.48
C THR A 307 14.89 -17.21 -8.96
N ALA A 308 15.54 -17.45 -7.80
CA ALA A 308 15.53 -18.76 -7.14
C ALA A 308 14.13 -19.08 -6.60
N LEU A 309 13.42 -18.09 -6.04
CA LEU A 309 12.04 -18.25 -5.59
C LEU A 309 11.12 -18.62 -6.76
N PHE A 310 11.24 -17.96 -7.90
CA PHE A 310 10.50 -18.28 -9.13
C PHE A 310 10.82 -19.68 -9.64
N GLY A 311 12.10 -20.00 -9.78
CA GLY A 311 12.58 -21.26 -10.35
C GLY A 311 12.51 -22.45 -9.40
N ARG A 312 12.09 -22.27 -8.14
CA ARG A 312 12.12 -23.30 -7.08
C ARG A 312 13.52 -23.92 -6.90
N ASP A 313 14.55 -23.08 -7.03
CA ASP A 313 15.94 -23.48 -6.84
C ASP A 313 16.29 -23.39 -5.33
N PRO A 314 16.59 -24.51 -4.64
CA PRO A 314 16.89 -24.51 -3.20
C PRO A 314 18.26 -23.90 -2.88
N ASN A 315 18.67 -22.87 -3.61
CA ASN A 315 20.00 -22.28 -3.60
C ASN A 315 20.19 -21.32 -2.42
N TRP A 316 20.41 -21.87 -1.24
CA TRP A 316 20.69 -21.10 -0.03
C TRP A 316 21.93 -20.19 -0.16
N GLY A 317 22.89 -20.54 -1.03
CA GLY A 317 24.09 -19.73 -1.27
C GLY A 317 23.78 -18.32 -1.77
N ARG A 318 22.65 -18.13 -2.47
CA ARG A 318 22.18 -16.78 -2.90
C ARG A 318 21.73 -15.94 -1.72
N ILE A 319 21.15 -16.56 -0.68
CA ILE A 319 20.75 -15.88 0.56
C ILE A 319 22.02 -15.44 1.31
N ALA A 320 23.00 -16.35 1.49
CA ALA A 320 24.28 -16.04 2.12
C ALA A 320 25.02 -14.91 1.39
N GLN A 321 25.06 -14.95 0.06
CA GLN A 321 25.70 -13.91 -0.74
C GLN A 321 25.02 -12.54 -0.55
N ALA A 322 23.69 -12.48 -0.55
CA ALA A 322 22.96 -11.23 -0.37
C ALA A 322 23.15 -10.66 1.04
N ALA A 323 23.13 -11.50 2.07
CA ALA A 323 23.42 -11.11 3.45
C ALA A 323 24.86 -10.56 3.59
N GLY A 324 25.84 -11.25 3.04
CA GLY A 324 27.25 -10.81 3.04
C GLY A 324 27.46 -9.49 2.29
N MET A 325 26.73 -9.27 1.20
CA MET A 325 26.75 -7.99 0.46
C MET A 325 26.23 -6.83 1.32
N ALA A 326 25.17 -7.05 2.09
CA ALA A 326 24.59 -6.02 2.99
C ALA A 326 25.56 -5.63 4.12
N LEU A 327 26.48 -6.52 4.48
CA LEU A 327 27.47 -6.34 5.53
C LEU A 327 28.89 -6.11 4.97
N ALA A 328 29.00 -5.67 3.72
CA ALA A 328 30.30 -5.46 3.07
C ALA A 328 31.19 -4.49 3.89
N GLY A 329 32.41 -4.94 4.23
CA GLY A 329 33.33 -4.18 5.06
C GLY A 329 33.16 -4.40 6.58
N GLU A 330 32.23 -5.21 7.00
CA GLU A 330 32.02 -5.62 8.39
C GLU A 330 32.55 -7.06 8.61
N GLU A 331 32.88 -7.40 9.85
CA GLU A 331 33.22 -8.76 10.22
C GLU A 331 31.95 -9.63 10.30
N LEU A 332 31.95 -10.74 9.58
CA LEU A 332 30.90 -11.75 9.59
C LEU A 332 31.55 -13.13 9.58
N HIS A 333 31.04 -14.07 10.37
CA HIS A 333 31.49 -15.45 10.29
C HIS A 333 31.10 -16.06 8.93
N GLU A 334 31.77 -17.15 8.54
CA GLU A 334 31.41 -17.87 7.32
C GLU A 334 30.00 -18.45 7.44
N LEU A 335 29.04 -17.91 6.65
CA LEU A 335 27.68 -18.41 6.61
C LEU A 335 27.61 -19.77 5.93
N GLY A 336 27.13 -20.75 6.65
CA GLY A 336 26.92 -22.11 6.16
C GLY A 336 25.42 -22.47 6.07
N ALA A 337 25.13 -23.67 5.58
CA ALA A 337 23.77 -24.16 5.46
C ALA A 337 23.02 -24.24 6.81
N GLN A 338 23.74 -24.34 7.93
CA GLN A 338 23.19 -24.37 9.27
C GLN A 338 22.63 -23.00 9.72
N ASP A 339 23.12 -21.91 9.14
CA ASP A 339 22.74 -20.54 9.47
C ASP A 339 21.55 -20.07 8.62
N ILE A 340 21.13 -20.86 7.61
CA ILE A 340 20.14 -20.47 6.62
C ILE A 340 18.97 -21.44 6.60
N GLY A 341 17.77 -20.89 6.88
CA GLY A 341 16.50 -21.56 6.64
C GLY A 341 15.93 -21.14 5.28
N THR A 342 15.40 -22.08 4.50
CA THR A 342 14.84 -21.74 3.19
C THR A 342 13.74 -22.70 2.72
N GLU A 343 12.67 -22.15 2.20
CA GLU A 343 11.60 -22.84 1.47
C GLU A 343 11.64 -22.54 -0.05
N LEU A 344 12.75 -22.01 -0.58
CA LEU A 344 12.89 -21.68 -2.01
C LEU A 344 12.51 -22.84 -2.92
N GLY A 345 12.94 -24.06 -2.61
CA GLY A 345 12.69 -25.27 -3.39
C GLY A 345 11.29 -25.89 -3.20
N SER A 346 10.45 -25.32 -2.36
CA SER A 346 9.09 -25.86 -2.07
C SER A 346 8.04 -25.37 -3.08
N ASP A 347 6.87 -26.01 -3.06
CA ASP A 347 5.70 -25.61 -3.86
C ASP A 347 4.77 -24.62 -3.15
N VAL A 348 5.12 -24.18 -1.93
CA VAL A 348 4.27 -23.27 -1.15
C VAL A 348 4.15 -21.89 -1.82
N PRO A 349 2.97 -21.27 -1.85
CA PRO A 349 2.80 -19.94 -2.43
C PRO A 349 3.47 -18.85 -1.59
N GLU A 350 3.59 -19.06 -0.27
CA GLU A 350 4.22 -18.18 0.71
C GLU A 350 5.44 -18.89 1.30
N ALA A 351 6.66 -18.48 0.91
CA ALA A 351 7.91 -19.13 1.24
C ALA A 351 8.70 -18.39 2.33
N GLU A 352 9.23 -19.12 3.32
CA GLU A 352 10.10 -18.58 4.35
C GLU A 352 11.57 -18.68 3.95
N LEU A 353 12.31 -17.60 4.16
CA LEU A 353 13.77 -17.54 4.05
C LEU A 353 14.31 -16.86 5.30
N SER A 354 15.37 -17.41 5.88
CA SER A 354 16.00 -16.79 7.05
C SER A 354 17.52 -16.95 7.06
N VAL A 355 18.20 -15.98 7.69
CA VAL A 355 19.63 -16.05 7.97
C VAL A 355 19.89 -15.68 9.43
N ALA A 356 20.72 -16.46 10.14
CA ALA A 356 21.23 -16.17 11.46
C ALA A 356 22.64 -15.55 11.36
N LEU A 357 22.82 -14.35 11.89
CA LEU A 357 24.07 -13.58 11.75
C LEU A 357 25.04 -13.79 12.92
N ALA A 358 24.57 -14.35 14.04
CA ALA A 358 25.35 -14.55 15.27
C ALA A 358 26.07 -13.27 15.78
N ARG A 359 25.42 -12.11 15.69
CA ARG A 359 25.98 -10.78 16.03
C ARG A 359 25.24 -10.07 17.16
N GLY A 360 24.06 -10.58 17.57
CA GLY A 360 23.19 -9.99 18.61
C GLY A 360 21.85 -10.67 18.70
N ASP A 361 20.82 -9.95 19.17
CA ASP A 361 19.49 -10.50 19.42
C ASP A 361 18.40 -9.89 18.51
N SER A 362 18.77 -8.93 17.67
CA SER A 362 17.80 -8.22 16.82
C SER A 362 17.38 -9.06 15.63
N ARG A 363 16.15 -8.80 15.17
CA ARG A 363 15.58 -9.44 13.98
C ARG A 363 14.69 -8.47 13.21
N ALA A 364 14.62 -8.67 11.90
CA ALA A 364 13.67 -8.00 11.02
C ALA A 364 13.34 -8.92 9.84
N HIS A 365 12.22 -8.63 9.18
CA HIS A 365 11.80 -9.35 7.99
C HIS A 365 11.24 -8.41 6.92
N VAL A 366 11.27 -8.86 5.67
CA VAL A 366 10.71 -8.17 4.50
C VAL A 366 9.98 -9.19 3.64
N TYR A 367 8.77 -8.87 3.20
CA TYR A 367 7.99 -9.65 2.25
C TYR A 367 8.31 -9.20 0.83
N PHE A 368 8.43 -10.13 -0.10
CA PHE A 368 8.84 -9.83 -1.47
C PHE A 368 8.21 -10.78 -2.50
N SER A 369 8.04 -10.30 -3.72
CA SER A 369 7.63 -11.14 -4.85
C SER A 369 8.83 -11.83 -5.48
N ASP A 370 8.60 -12.96 -6.16
CA ASP A 370 9.58 -13.52 -7.09
C ASP A 370 9.84 -12.59 -8.29
N LEU A 371 10.86 -12.90 -9.07
CA LEU A 371 11.21 -12.20 -10.32
C LEU A 371 11.05 -13.17 -11.49
N THR A 372 10.10 -12.85 -12.38
CA THR A 372 9.68 -13.72 -13.47
C THR A 372 10.01 -13.12 -14.85
N TYR A 373 9.82 -13.91 -15.90
CA TYR A 373 9.91 -13.40 -17.28
C TYR A 373 8.82 -12.38 -17.59
N ASP A 374 7.64 -12.54 -16.97
CA ASP A 374 6.51 -11.63 -17.18
C ASP A 374 6.76 -10.24 -16.57
N TYR A 375 7.53 -10.13 -15.46
CA TYR A 375 7.96 -8.84 -14.95
C TYR A 375 8.72 -8.04 -16.02
N VAL A 376 9.69 -8.69 -16.65
CA VAL A 376 10.49 -8.03 -17.71
C VAL A 376 9.63 -7.67 -18.91
N ARG A 377 8.72 -8.56 -19.32
CA ARG A 377 7.83 -8.32 -20.46
C ARG A 377 6.90 -7.13 -20.20
N ILE A 378 6.22 -7.11 -19.05
CA ILE A 378 5.29 -6.04 -18.67
C ILE A 378 6.02 -4.70 -18.67
N ASN A 379 7.17 -4.60 -18.00
CA ASN A 379 7.92 -3.34 -17.87
C ASN A 379 8.62 -2.89 -19.15
N ALA A 380 8.95 -3.82 -20.06
CA ALA A 380 9.52 -3.49 -21.37
C ALA A 380 8.47 -3.01 -22.38
N GLU A 381 7.21 -3.46 -22.22
CA GLU A 381 6.09 -3.11 -23.12
C GLU A 381 5.26 -1.93 -22.57
N TYR A 382 5.33 -1.66 -21.28
CA TYR A 382 4.64 -0.54 -20.65
C TYR A 382 5.33 0.78 -21.04
N THR A 383 4.62 1.57 -21.83
CA THR A 383 5.10 2.91 -22.20
C THR A 383 4.57 3.90 -21.16
N THR A 384 5.46 4.37 -20.32
CA THR A 384 5.19 5.48 -19.39
C THR A 384 5.25 6.81 -20.10
#